data_beb428b0eb4808a651f05135704ca7b7
#
_entry.id   beb428b0eb4808a651f05135704ca7b7
#
_cell.length_a   1.000
_cell.length_b   1.000
_cell.length_c   1.000
_cell.angle_alpha   90.00
_cell.angle_beta   90.00
_cell.angle_gamma   90.00
#
_symmetry.space_group_name_H-M   'P 1'
#
loop_
_entity.id
_entity.type
_entity.pdbx_description
1 polymer ?
#
loop_
_entity_poly.entity_id
_entity_poly.type
_entity_poly.pdbx_seq_one_letter_code
_entity_poly.pdbx_strand_id
1 'polypeptide(L)'
;MDIAIIGGGASGLCSAICAARNLRKKGLSGKITVLERSQKVGKKLLATGNGRCNLINENISLSSFHGDIKIAESVFYRFGYNEISEFFSSLGLLTRTDSMGRVYPYSNRADTVLSTLLLACKQYGVEIITDFTVIDIKRHKDKLEIISESCKISASSVIIACGSRANKGLGSNLGYELLGKIGVSYSPLFPSLTSVAVSENISMLKGVRVRGNVKFLADKQIIHSEDGEIQFTDKSLSGICVFNISRY
;
A
#
# COMPACT_ATOMS: atom_id res chain seq x y z
N MET A 1 25.12 0.17 -10.71
CA MET A 1 23.71 0.20 -11.17
C MET A 1 22.88 0.96 -10.14
N ASP A 2 22.48 2.19 -10.47
CA ASP A 2 21.79 3.06 -9.53
C ASP A 2 20.27 2.90 -9.67
N ILE A 3 19.58 2.77 -8.55
CA ILE A 3 18.13 2.56 -8.51
C ILE A 3 17.51 3.68 -7.70
N ALA A 4 16.56 4.40 -8.28
CA ALA A 4 15.73 5.37 -7.58
C ALA A 4 14.35 4.80 -7.30
N ILE A 5 13.85 5.01 -6.11
CA ILE A 5 12.53 4.53 -5.67
C ILE A 5 11.69 5.73 -5.25
N ILE A 6 10.59 5.95 -5.93
CA ILE A 6 9.72 7.11 -5.71
C ILE A 6 8.61 6.71 -4.75
N GLY A 7 8.70 7.20 -3.52
CA GLY A 7 7.77 6.95 -2.42
C GLY A 7 8.41 6.14 -1.30
N GLY A 8 8.46 6.73 -0.10
CA GLY A 8 8.98 6.14 1.14
C GLY A 8 7.92 5.42 1.98
N GLY A 9 6.92 4.81 1.34
CA GLY A 9 5.91 3.96 2.00
C GLY A 9 6.39 2.51 2.18
N ALA A 10 5.50 1.62 2.63
CA ALA A 10 5.82 0.21 2.83
C ALA A 10 6.44 -0.43 1.57
N SER A 11 5.78 -0.26 0.41
CA SER A 11 6.27 -0.80 -0.87
C SER A 11 7.66 -0.27 -1.24
N GLY A 12 7.90 1.04 -1.09
CA GLY A 12 9.18 1.64 -1.45
C GLY A 12 10.31 1.20 -0.54
N LEU A 13 10.11 1.16 0.78
CA LEU A 13 11.12 0.70 1.73
C LEU A 13 11.44 -0.79 1.54
N CYS A 14 10.44 -1.65 1.35
CA CYS A 14 10.64 -3.07 1.04
C CYS A 14 11.40 -3.24 -0.29
N SER A 15 11.01 -2.49 -1.33
CA SER A 15 11.71 -2.52 -2.63
C SER A 15 13.17 -2.12 -2.51
N ALA A 16 13.49 -1.10 -1.71
CA ALA A 16 14.84 -0.64 -1.46
C ALA A 16 15.70 -1.72 -0.79
N ILE A 17 15.17 -2.36 0.25
CA ILE A 17 15.84 -3.44 0.95
C ILE A 17 16.07 -4.63 0.02
N CYS A 18 15.06 -5.04 -0.74
CA CYS A 18 15.17 -6.15 -1.70
C CYS A 18 16.19 -5.84 -2.80
N ALA A 19 16.19 -4.64 -3.34
CA ALA A 19 17.15 -4.21 -4.35
C ALA A 19 18.59 -4.25 -3.79
N ALA A 20 18.80 -3.72 -2.58
CA ALA A 20 20.10 -3.72 -1.93
C ALA A 20 20.61 -5.15 -1.64
N ARG A 21 19.75 -6.01 -1.12
CA ARG A 21 20.06 -7.44 -0.92
C ARG A 21 20.47 -8.13 -2.23
N ASN A 22 19.72 -7.88 -3.31
CA ASN A 22 20.02 -8.49 -4.61
C ASN A 22 21.32 -7.98 -5.22
N LEU A 23 21.64 -6.69 -5.15
CA LEU A 23 22.93 -6.17 -5.59
C LEU A 23 24.07 -6.82 -4.82
N ARG A 24 23.97 -6.87 -3.49
CA ARG A 24 24.98 -7.51 -2.64
C ARG A 24 25.16 -9.00 -2.96
N LYS A 25 24.05 -9.75 -3.12
CA LYS A 25 24.08 -11.19 -3.46
C LYS A 25 24.77 -11.46 -4.80
N LYS A 26 24.61 -10.54 -5.76
CA LYS A 26 25.22 -10.64 -7.10
C LYS A 26 26.62 -10.03 -7.19
N GLY A 27 27.18 -9.51 -6.10
CA GLY A 27 28.47 -8.81 -6.13
C GLY A 27 28.45 -7.52 -6.96
N LEU A 28 27.28 -6.93 -7.18
CA LEU A 28 27.11 -5.70 -7.96
C LEU A 28 27.15 -4.48 -7.04
N SER A 29 27.78 -3.41 -7.53
CA SER A 29 27.76 -2.10 -6.89
C SER A 29 26.66 -1.22 -7.49
N GLY A 30 26.06 -0.37 -6.65
CA GLY A 30 25.07 0.62 -7.07
C GLY A 30 24.49 1.36 -5.90
N LYS A 31 24.04 2.58 -6.15
CA LYS A 31 23.36 3.44 -5.18
C LYS A 31 21.88 3.16 -5.22
N ILE A 32 21.24 3.00 -4.07
CA ILE A 32 19.80 2.88 -3.92
C ILE A 32 19.30 4.09 -3.16
N THR A 33 18.40 4.86 -3.78
CA THR A 33 17.88 6.10 -3.22
C THR A 33 16.36 6.05 -3.19
N VAL A 34 15.78 6.23 -2.02
CA VAL A 34 14.35 6.42 -1.81
C VAL A 34 14.05 7.92 -1.78
N LEU A 35 13.12 8.36 -2.62
CA LEU A 35 12.68 9.74 -2.76
C LEU A 35 11.27 9.89 -2.16
N GLU A 36 11.14 10.61 -1.07
CA GLU A 36 9.86 10.82 -0.38
C GLU A 36 9.47 12.30 -0.38
N ARG A 37 8.25 12.61 -0.80
CA ARG A 37 7.74 14.00 -0.84
C ARG A 37 7.52 14.62 0.54
N SER A 38 7.28 13.81 1.54
CA SER A 38 7.01 14.28 2.91
C SER A 38 8.30 14.37 3.71
N GLN A 39 8.29 15.12 4.80
CA GLN A 39 9.39 15.21 5.77
C GLN A 39 9.70 13.88 6.46
N LYS A 40 8.75 12.94 6.48
CA LYS A 40 8.89 11.64 7.12
C LYS A 40 8.33 10.54 6.23
N VAL A 41 9.06 9.44 6.09
CA VAL A 41 8.60 8.24 5.40
C VAL A 41 7.57 7.46 6.22
N GLY A 42 6.84 6.56 5.58
CA GLY A 42 5.98 5.58 6.25
C GLY A 42 4.65 6.12 6.79
N LYS A 43 4.25 7.36 6.50
CA LYS A 43 3.01 7.97 7.05
C LYS A 43 1.77 7.08 6.87
N LYS A 44 1.56 6.51 5.67
CA LYS A 44 0.42 5.64 5.41
C LYS A 44 0.58 4.28 6.12
N LEU A 45 1.79 3.75 6.23
CA LEU A 45 2.07 2.52 6.97
C LEU A 45 1.65 2.67 8.45
N LEU A 46 2.00 3.79 9.07
CA LEU A 46 1.65 4.07 10.46
C LEU A 46 0.14 4.14 10.71
N ALA A 47 -0.66 4.48 9.69
CA ALA A 47 -2.12 4.54 9.78
C ALA A 47 -2.80 3.18 9.53
N THR A 48 -2.09 2.16 9.04
CA THR A 48 -2.67 0.86 8.71
C THR A 48 -3.02 0.04 9.95
N GLY A 49 -4.02 -0.85 9.81
CA GLY A 49 -4.44 -1.74 10.90
C GLY A 49 -4.81 -1.00 12.19
N ASN A 50 -5.36 0.21 12.07
CA ASN A 50 -5.66 1.09 13.21
C ASN A 50 -4.41 1.37 14.09
N GLY A 51 -3.29 1.71 13.44
CA GLY A 51 -2.00 2.00 14.10
C GLY A 51 -1.19 0.76 14.48
N ARG A 52 -1.66 -0.46 14.12
CA ARG A 52 -1.00 -1.72 14.45
C ARG A 52 -0.19 -2.32 13.29
N CYS A 53 -0.46 -1.92 12.05
CA CYS A 53 0.10 -2.47 10.83
C CYS A 53 -0.20 -3.96 10.64
N ASN A 54 -1.38 -4.28 10.11
CA ASN A 54 -1.65 -5.63 9.61
C ASN A 54 -0.73 -5.92 8.42
N LEU A 55 0.20 -6.86 8.58
CA LEU A 55 1.21 -7.20 7.57
C LEU A 55 0.64 -8.09 6.47
N ILE A 56 -0.07 -9.15 6.86
CA ILE A 56 -0.64 -10.16 5.98
C ILE A 56 -1.70 -10.96 6.75
N ASN A 57 -2.40 -11.86 6.08
CA ASN A 57 -3.23 -12.88 6.70
C ASN A 57 -2.66 -14.27 6.38
N GLU A 58 -2.52 -15.15 7.38
CA GLU A 58 -1.99 -16.51 7.18
C GLU A 58 -2.91 -17.39 6.32
N ASN A 59 -4.22 -17.08 6.32
CA ASN A 59 -5.23 -17.79 5.53
C ASN A 59 -5.44 -17.16 4.14
N ILE A 60 -4.51 -16.29 3.69
CA ILE A 60 -4.64 -15.63 2.39
C ILE A 60 -4.58 -16.66 1.25
N SER A 61 -5.49 -16.54 0.31
CA SER A 61 -5.56 -17.39 -0.89
C SER A 61 -5.95 -16.55 -2.10
N LEU A 62 -5.89 -17.11 -3.29
CA LEU A 62 -6.31 -16.39 -4.51
C LEU A 62 -7.77 -15.95 -4.46
N SER A 63 -8.65 -16.68 -3.78
CA SER A 63 -10.04 -16.27 -3.57
C SER A 63 -10.22 -15.02 -2.72
N SER A 64 -9.16 -14.58 -2.02
CA SER A 64 -9.16 -13.34 -1.24
C SER A 64 -8.94 -12.09 -2.11
N PHE A 65 -8.58 -12.27 -3.38
CA PHE A 65 -8.35 -11.17 -4.31
C PHE A 65 -9.55 -10.94 -5.21
N HIS A 66 -9.81 -9.68 -5.53
CA HIS A 66 -10.92 -9.27 -6.39
C HIS A 66 -10.40 -8.36 -7.51
N GLY A 67 -11.06 -8.37 -8.68
CA GLY A 67 -10.66 -7.65 -9.86
C GLY A 67 -9.83 -8.50 -10.82
N ASP A 68 -8.74 -7.99 -11.37
CA ASP A 68 -7.86 -8.77 -12.26
C ASP A 68 -6.98 -9.75 -11.48
N ILE A 69 -7.54 -10.94 -11.23
CA ILE A 69 -6.90 -12.00 -10.43
C ILE A 69 -5.59 -12.48 -11.05
N LYS A 70 -5.43 -12.44 -12.40
CA LYS A 70 -4.23 -12.92 -13.07
C LYS A 70 -2.96 -12.19 -12.64
N ILE A 71 -3.07 -10.86 -12.41
CA ILE A 71 -1.95 -10.06 -11.91
C ILE A 71 -1.65 -10.46 -10.46
N ALA A 72 -2.69 -10.56 -9.61
CA ALA A 72 -2.54 -10.98 -8.22
C ALA A 72 -1.93 -12.38 -8.11
N GLU A 73 -2.36 -13.32 -8.94
CA GLU A 73 -1.88 -14.70 -9.02
C GLU A 73 -0.36 -14.77 -9.25
N SER A 74 0.13 -14.02 -10.25
CA SER A 74 1.57 -13.99 -10.59
C SER A 74 2.45 -13.50 -9.45
N VAL A 75 1.95 -12.59 -8.62
CA VAL A 75 2.64 -12.06 -7.44
C VAL A 75 2.48 -13.01 -6.26
N PHE A 76 1.26 -13.52 -6.04
CA PHE A 76 0.93 -14.38 -4.91
C PHE A 76 1.76 -15.67 -4.86
N TYR A 77 1.95 -16.34 -6.01
CA TYR A 77 2.80 -17.55 -6.09
C TYR A 77 4.28 -17.30 -5.77
N ARG A 78 4.74 -16.04 -5.82
CA ARG A 78 6.11 -15.67 -5.48
C ARG A 78 6.26 -15.06 -4.10
N PHE A 79 5.18 -14.45 -3.59
CA PHE A 79 5.18 -13.66 -2.36
C PHE A 79 3.87 -13.91 -1.60
N GLY A 80 3.68 -15.15 -1.18
CA GLY A 80 2.57 -15.54 -0.30
C GLY A 80 2.89 -15.26 1.17
N TYR A 81 2.13 -15.90 2.04
CA TYR A 81 2.28 -15.72 3.48
C TYR A 81 3.70 -16.06 3.98
N ASN A 82 4.26 -17.20 3.53
CA ASN A 82 5.56 -17.67 4.00
C ASN A 82 6.68 -16.72 3.62
N GLU A 83 6.75 -16.29 2.36
CA GLU A 83 7.80 -15.41 1.84
C GLU A 83 7.76 -14.04 2.50
N ILE A 84 6.56 -13.49 2.75
CA ILE A 84 6.39 -12.20 3.45
C ILE A 84 6.79 -12.35 4.91
N SER A 85 6.38 -13.43 5.58
CA SER A 85 6.73 -13.69 6.98
C SER A 85 8.23 -13.88 7.15
N GLU A 86 8.86 -14.65 6.25
CA GLU A 86 10.32 -14.85 6.22
C GLU A 86 11.05 -13.53 5.97
N PHE A 87 10.56 -12.70 5.03
CA PHE A 87 11.14 -11.39 4.78
C PHE A 87 11.21 -10.55 6.07
N PHE A 88 10.09 -10.37 6.77
CA PHE A 88 10.05 -9.57 7.99
C PHE A 88 10.83 -10.21 9.13
N SER A 89 10.77 -11.52 9.29
CA SER A 89 11.57 -12.26 10.28
C SER A 89 13.06 -12.10 10.04
N SER A 90 13.51 -12.15 8.78
CA SER A 90 14.92 -11.92 8.40
C SER A 90 15.43 -10.50 8.69
N LEU A 91 14.51 -9.55 8.90
CA LEU A 91 14.80 -8.19 9.37
C LEU A 91 14.78 -8.07 10.90
N GLY A 92 14.48 -9.15 11.62
CA GLY A 92 14.35 -9.16 13.08
C GLY A 92 12.98 -8.72 13.61
N LEU A 93 11.96 -8.61 12.75
CA LEU A 93 10.60 -8.29 13.20
C LEU A 93 9.92 -9.54 13.76
N LEU A 94 9.62 -9.51 15.05
CA LEU A 94 8.76 -10.51 15.69
C LEU A 94 7.30 -10.21 15.37
N THR A 95 6.56 -11.24 14.97
CA THR A 95 5.14 -11.14 14.60
C THR A 95 4.29 -12.08 15.44
N ARG A 96 2.98 -11.82 15.44
CA ARG A 96 1.96 -12.69 16.02
C ARG A 96 0.73 -12.73 15.11
N THR A 97 0.06 -13.87 15.08
CA THR A 97 -1.20 -14.05 14.38
C THR A 97 -2.36 -14.00 15.38
N ASP A 98 -3.45 -13.37 15.01
CA ASP A 98 -4.69 -13.38 15.78
C ASP A 98 -5.63 -14.51 15.35
N SER A 99 -6.76 -14.66 16.07
CA SER A 99 -7.76 -15.72 15.80
C SER A 99 -8.42 -15.65 14.40
N MET A 100 -8.23 -14.55 13.68
CA MET A 100 -8.73 -14.38 12.31
C MET A 100 -7.62 -14.55 11.25
N GLY A 101 -6.46 -15.03 11.65
CA GLY A 101 -5.30 -15.21 10.76
C GLY A 101 -4.57 -13.92 10.41
N ARG A 102 -4.91 -12.78 11.00
CA ARG A 102 -4.25 -11.50 10.72
C ARG A 102 -2.92 -11.43 11.47
N VAL A 103 -1.87 -11.06 10.74
CA VAL A 103 -0.50 -11.00 11.27
C VAL A 103 -0.13 -9.56 11.60
N TYR A 104 0.29 -9.34 12.82
CA TYR A 104 0.72 -8.04 13.34
C TYR A 104 2.14 -8.13 13.92
N PRO A 105 2.89 -7.01 14.04
CA PRO A 105 4.09 -7.00 14.86
C PRO A 105 3.75 -7.39 16.30
N TYR A 106 4.63 -8.12 16.96
CA TYR A 106 4.39 -8.59 18.32
C TYR A 106 4.11 -7.44 19.31
N SER A 107 4.76 -6.30 19.08
CA SER A 107 4.52 -5.05 19.83
C SER A 107 3.11 -4.46 19.63
N ASN A 108 2.36 -4.92 18.62
CA ASN A 108 1.07 -4.38 18.22
C ASN A 108 1.10 -2.90 17.78
N ARG A 109 2.26 -2.43 17.30
CA ARG A 109 2.51 -1.02 16.93
C ARG A 109 3.10 -0.93 15.52
N ALA A 110 2.51 -0.10 14.67
CA ALA A 110 2.97 0.13 13.30
C ALA A 110 4.37 0.79 13.24
N ASP A 111 4.74 1.58 14.25
CA ASP A 111 6.06 2.20 14.33
C ASP A 111 7.20 1.20 14.48
N THR A 112 6.95 0.05 15.11
CA THR A 112 7.93 -1.05 15.17
C THR A 112 8.25 -1.57 13.77
N VAL A 113 7.23 -1.75 12.92
CA VAL A 113 7.43 -2.17 11.53
C VAL A 113 8.23 -1.13 10.76
N LEU A 114 7.86 0.15 10.88
CA LEU A 114 8.59 1.24 10.23
C LEU A 114 10.04 1.31 10.69
N SER A 115 10.29 1.24 11.98
CA SER A 115 11.65 1.28 12.55
C SER A 115 12.50 0.11 12.07
N THR A 116 11.93 -1.10 11.99
CA THR A 116 12.60 -2.28 11.44
C THR A 116 13.01 -2.06 9.98
N LEU A 117 12.09 -1.53 9.14
CA LEU A 117 12.40 -1.24 7.74
C LEU A 117 13.47 -0.15 7.60
N LEU A 118 13.42 0.91 8.41
CA LEU A 118 14.41 1.98 8.38
C LEU A 118 15.80 1.50 8.83
N LEU A 119 15.84 0.67 9.88
CA LEU A 119 17.08 0.06 10.33
C LEU A 119 17.71 -0.81 9.24
N ALA A 120 16.91 -1.63 8.57
CA ALA A 120 17.36 -2.44 7.44
C ALA A 120 17.84 -1.57 6.28
N CYS A 121 17.13 -0.51 5.91
CA CYS A 121 17.58 0.46 4.91
C CYS A 121 18.96 1.01 5.25
N LYS A 122 19.16 1.43 6.51
CA LYS A 122 20.47 1.92 7.00
C LYS A 122 21.57 0.86 6.91
N GLN A 123 21.28 -0.37 7.33
CA GLN A 123 22.25 -1.49 7.28
C GLN A 123 22.68 -1.86 5.86
N TYR A 124 21.77 -1.70 4.91
CA TYR A 124 22.04 -1.96 3.49
C TYR A 124 22.58 -0.74 2.72
N GLY A 125 22.79 0.41 3.39
CA GLY A 125 23.30 1.62 2.76
C GLY A 125 22.31 2.31 1.81
N VAL A 126 21.01 2.12 2.02
CA VAL A 126 19.97 2.81 1.27
C VAL A 126 19.93 4.27 1.71
N GLU A 127 20.04 5.19 0.75
CA GLU A 127 19.84 6.61 0.99
C GLU A 127 18.36 6.95 0.97
N ILE A 128 17.89 7.75 1.92
CA ILE A 128 16.51 8.24 1.96
C ILE A 128 16.54 9.75 1.92
N ILE A 129 15.95 10.33 0.87
CA ILE A 129 15.82 11.77 0.68
C ILE A 129 14.35 12.15 0.88
N THR A 130 14.08 12.93 1.90
CA THR A 130 12.75 13.48 2.22
C THR A 130 12.58 14.87 1.63
N ASP A 131 11.36 15.43 1.68
CA ASP A 131 11.01 16.70 1.07
C ASP A 131 11.34 16.77 -0.43
N PHE A 132 11.33 15.61 -1.09
CA PHE A 132 11.64 15.48 -2.50
C PHE A 132 10.37 15.10 -3.29
N THR A 133 9.69 16.11 -3.81
CA THR A 133 8.52 15.91 -4.66
C THR A 133 8.95 15.70 -6.11
N VAL A 134 8.80 14.47 -6.61
CA VAL A 134 9.05 14.17 -8.01
C VAL A 134 7.93 14.76 -8.86
N ILE A 135 8.29 15.55 -9.86
CA ILE A 135 7.33 16.18 -10.80
C ILE A 135 7.39 15.55 -12.20
N ASP A 136 8.53 14.95 -12.56
CA ASP A 136 8.71 14.35 -13.87
C ASP A 136 9.78 13.26 -13.87
N ILE A 137 9.72 12.37 -14.88
CA ILE A 137 10.74 11.35 -15.16
C ILE A 137 11.03 11.42 -16.66
N LYS A 138 12.29 11.63 -17.04
CA LYS A 138 12.71 11.69 -18.44
C LYS A 138 13.79 10.67 -18.72
N ARG A 139 13.75 10.08 -19.90
CA ARG A 139 14.87 9.26 -20.39
C ARG A 139 15.95 10.18 -20.97
N HIS A 140 17.16 10.01 -20.49
CA HIS A 140 18.33 10.71 -21.02
C HIS A 140 19.46 9.69 -21.27
N LYS A 141 19.69 9.36 -22.56
CA LYS A 141 20.59 8.27 -22.96
C LYS A 141 20.21 6.95 -22.26
N ASP A 142 21.14 6.34 -21.56
CA ASP A 142 20.96 5.06 -20.86
C ASP A 142 20.48 5.20 -19.42
N LYS A 143 20.13 6.42 -19.00
CA LYS A 143 19.65 6.72 -17.63
C LYS A 143 18.28 7.36 -17.64
N LEU A 144 17.65 7.34 -16.48
CA LEU A 144 16.42 8.04 -16.17
C LEU A 144 16.75 9.22 -15.27
N GLU A 145 16.31 10.41 -15.66
CA GLU A 145 16.38 11.61 -14.82
C GLU A 145 15.06 11.75 -14.06
N ILE A 146 15.15 11.75 -12.75
CA ILE A 146 14.05 12.00 -11.82
C ILE A 146 14.13 13.48 -11.42
N ILE A 147 13.11 14.23 -11.75
CA ILE A 147 13.09 15.70 -11.67
C ILE A 147 12.18 16.12 -10.51
N SER A 148 12.68 16.97 -9.63
CA SER A 148 11.92 17.75 -8.66
C SER A 148 11.95 19.23 -9.03
N GLU A 149 11.29 20.09 -8.25
CA GLU A 149 11.33 21.55 -8.45
C GLU A 149 12.75 22.12 -8.27
N SER A 150 13.55 21.54 -7.37
CA SER A 150 14.84 22.10 -6.95
C SER A 150 16.05 21.35 -7.53
N CYS A 151 15.92 20.08 -7.89
CA CYS A 151 17.07 19.28 -8.32
C CYS A 151 16.67 18.08 -9.17
N LYS A 152 17.68 17.42 -9.73
CA LYS A 152 17.55 16.21 -10.55
C LYS A 152 18.44 15.10 -10.00
N ILE A 153 17.95 13.88 -10.09
CA ILE A 153 18.68 12.67 -9.74
C ILE A 153 18.68 11.74 -10.94
N SER A 154 19.84 11.19 -11.28
CA SER A 154 19.98 10.20 -12.35
C SER A 154 20.05 8.79 -11.78
N ALA A 155 19.32 7.86 -12.41
CA ALA A 155 19.35 6.44 -12.05
C ALA A 155 19.32 5.56 -13.31
N SER A 156 19.82 4.33 -13.18
CA SER A 156 19.71 3.31 -14.24
C SER A 156 18.30 2.70 -14.29
N SER A 157 17.61 2.69 -13.16
CA SER A 157 16.24 2.14 -13.02
C SER A 157 15.43 2.95 -12.03
N VAL A 158 14.12 3.01 -12.25
CA VAL A 158 13.17 3.68 -11.35
C VAL A 158 12.09 2.71 -10.93
N ILE A 159 11.76 2.70 -9.65
CA ILE A 159 10.61 2.00 -9.09
C ILE A 159 9.60 3.04 -8.62
N ILE A 160 8.39 3.01 -9.17
CA ILE A 160 7.29 3.89 -8.76
C ILE A 160 6.53 3.21 -7.62
N ALA A 161 6.67 3.73 -6.41
CA ALA A 161 6.06 3.22 -5.18
C ALA A 161 5.26 4.30 -4.44
N CYS A 162 4.67 5.24 -5.18
CA CYS A 162 3.96 6.41 -4.64
C CYS A 162 2.66 6.09 -3.90
N GLY A 163 2.22 4.82 -3.92
CA GLY A 163 0.93 4.42 -3.37
C GLY A 163 -0.24 4.84 -4.25
N SER A 164 -1.44 4.90 -3.66
CA SER A 164 -2.69 5.16 -4.35
C SER A 164 -3.46 6.32 -3.71
N ARG A 165 -4.63 6.66 -4.28
CA ARG A 165 -5.58 7.65 -3.73
C ARG A 165 -6.18 7.24 -2.38
N ALA A 166 -6.09 5.96 -2.00
CA ALA A 166 -6.65 5.47 -0.75
C ALA A 166 -6.11 6.23 0.46
N ASN A 167 -6.98 6.46 1.43
CA ASN A 167 -6.79 7.27 2.63
C ASN A 167 -6.80 8.79 2.36
N LYS A 168 -7.87 9.44 2.83
CA LYS A 168 -8.06 10.90 2.70
C LYS A 168 -6.90 11.64 3.41
N GLY A 169 -6.24 12.55 2.69
CA GLY A 169 -5.09 13.32 3.20
C GLY A 169 -3.72 12.63 3.09
N LEU A 170 -3.67 11.31 2.90
CA LEU A 170 -2.42 10.58 2.67
C LEU A 170 -2.32 9.98 1.25
N GLY A 171 -3.43 9.95 0.53
CA GLY A 171 -3.50 9.48 -0.85
C GLY A 171 -2.77 10.40 -1.85
N SER A 172 -2.41 9.85 -3.01
CA SER A 172 -1.74 10.59 -4.07
C SER A 172 -2.09 10.02 -5.44
N ASN A 173 -2.17 10.91 -6.43
CA ASN A 173 -2.26 10.56 -7.85
C ASN A 173 -0.90 10.50 -8.51
N LEU A 174 0.14 10.97 -7.84
CA LEU A 174 1.47 11.19 -8.44
C LEU A 174 1.98 9.97 -9.23
N GLY A 175 1.83 8.77 -8.68
CA GLY A 175 2.27 7.55 -9.37
C GLY A 175 1.59 7.36 -10.71
N TYR A 176 0.28 7.60 -10.79
CA TYR A 176 -0.49 7.48 -12.02
C TYR A 176 -0.14 8.59 -13.02
N GLU A 177 0.08 9.80 -12.55
CA GLU A 177 0.51 10.95 -13.38
C GLU A 177 1.89 10.69 -13.99
N LEU A 178 2.84 10.18 -13.19
CA LEU A 178 4.17 9.81 -13.69
C LEU A 178 4.11 8.66 -14.69
N LEU A 179 3.29 7.64 -14.48
CA LEU A 179 3.06 6.56 -15.43
C LEU A 179 2.53 7.09 -16.77
N GLY A 180 1.53 7.98 -16.74
CA GLY A 180 1.00 8.62 -17.93
C GLY A 180 2.05 9.40 -18.71
N LYS A 181 2.94 10.14 -18.03
CA LYS A 181 4.03 10.90 -18.66
C LYS A 181 5.06 10.03 -19.39
N ILE A 182 5.29 8.81 -18.92
CA ILE A 182 6.20 7.85 -19.57
C ILE A 182 5.48 6.88 -20.51
N GLY A 183 4.21 7.15 -20.83
CA GLY A 183 3.44 6.37 -21.81
C GLY A 183 2.90 5.03 -21.28
N VAL A 184 2.87 4.82 -19.96
CA VAL A 184 2.28 3.62 -19.36
C VAL A 184 0.81 3.87 -19.03
N SER A 185 -0.08 3.07 -19.61
CA SER A 185 -1.51 3.11 -19.32
C SER A 185 -1.85 2.32 -18.05
N TYR A 186 -2.95 2.70 -17.41
CA TYR A 186 -3.53 1.98 -16.29
C TYR A 186 -5.05 1.94 -16.41
N SER A 187 -5.67 0.95 -15.82
CA SER A 187 -7.13 0.84 -15.78
C SER A 187 -7.78 1.95 -14.93
N PRO A 188 -9.04 2.32 -15.19
CA PRO A 188 -9.75 3.27 -14.35
C PRO A 188 -9.75 2.85 -12.88
N LEU A 189 -9.64 3.85 -11.99
CA LEU A 189 -9.61 3.62 -10.55
C LEU A 189 -11.00 3.83 -9.98
N PHE A 190 -11.53 2.82 -9.32
CA PHE A 190 -12.80 2.87 -8.60
C PHE A 190 -12.57 2.76 -7.10
N PRO A 191 -13.39 3.46 -6.28
CA PRO A 191 -13.35 3.29 -4.82
C PRO A 191 -13.81 1.88 -4.45
N SER A 192 -13.12 1.26 -3.51
CA SER A 192 -13.44 -0.04 -2.93
C SER A 192 -13.06 -0.02 -1.45
N LEU A 193 -13.69 -0.86 -0.64
CA LEU A 193 -13.53 -0.86 0.82
C LEU A 193 -13.80 0.52 1.42
N THR A 194 -14.89 1.11 1.02
CA THR A 194 -15.30 2.47 1.42
C THR A 194 -16.72 2.50 1.97
N SER A 195 -17.09 3.59 2.63
CA SER A 195 -18.47 3.84 3.00
C SER A 195 -19.33 4.08 1.77
N VAL A 196 -20.61 3.69 1.84
CA VAL A 196 -21.59 3.87 0.77
C VAL A 196 -22.50 5.03 1.13
N ALA A 197 -22.57 6.03 0.25
CA ALA A 197 -23.46 7.17 0.42
C ALA A 197 -24.93 6.72 0.30
N VAL A 198 -25.81 7.35 1.07
CA VAL A 198 -27.26 7.11 1.02
C VAL A 198 -27.99 8.37 0.57
N SER A 199 -29.11 8.19 -0.10
CA SER A 199 -29.96 9.28 -0.58
C SER A 199 -30.80 9.91 0.52
N GLU A 200 -31.13 9.12 1.53
CA GLU A 200 -31.97 9.54 2.66
C GLU A 200 -31.19 10.38 3.66
N ASN A 201 -31.86 11.29 4.34
CA ASN A 201 -31.25 12.03 5.42
C ASN A 201 -31.15 11.18 6.69
N ILE A 202 -29.98 10.65 6.95
CA ILE A 202 -29.67 9.80 8.11
C ILE A 202 -28.82 10.52 9.17
N SER A 203 -28.69 11.84 9.09
CA SER A 203 -27.83 12.61 10.01
C SER A 203 -28.19 12.43 11.49
N MET A 204 -29.46 12.22 11.80
CA MET A 204 -29.93 11.94 13.17
C MET A 204 -29.39 10.61 13.73
N LEU A 205 -28.98 9.67 12.87
CA LEU A 205 -28.44 8.37 13.26
C LEU A 205 -26.90 8.38 13.34
N LYS A 206 -26.27 9.53 13.14
CA LYS A 206 -24.81 9.64 13.19
C LYS A 206 -24.21 9.02 14.45
N GLY A 207 -23.28 8.09 14.27
CA GLY A 207 -22.60 7.38 15.35
C GLY A 207 -23.32 6.14 15.85
N VAL A 208 -24.59 5.93 15.48
CA VAL A 208 -25.32 4.70 15.81
C VAL A 208 -24.67 3.51 15.12
N ARG A 209 -24.59 2.40 15.83
CA ARG A 209 -24.10 1.10 15.34
C ARG A 209 -25.16 0.05 15.54
N VAL A 210 -25.40 -0.74 14.51
CA VAL A 210 -26.39 -1.84 14.54
C VAL A 210 -25.78 -3.08 13.91
N ARG A 211 -26.19 -4.25 14.36
CA ARG A 211 -25.93 -5.50 13.65
C ARG A 211 -27.03 -5.75 12.65
N GLY A 212 -26.67 -6.07 11.43
CA GLY A 212 -27.64 -6.31 10.36
C GLY A 212 -27.00 -6.99 9.17
N ASN A 213 -27.82 -7.21 8.16
CA ASN A 213 -27.43 -7.78 6.88
C ASN A 213 -27.48 -6.69 5.81
N VAL A 214 -26.38 -6.50 5.09
CA VAL A 214 -26.29 -5.59 3.94
C VAL A 214 -26.32 -6.41 2.67
N LYS A 215 -27.19 -6.01 1.72
CA LYS A 215 -27.34 -6.71 0.44
C LYS A 215 -27.05 -5.78 -0.72
N PHE A 216 -26.26 -6.25 -1.66
CA PHE A 216 -26.09 -5.59 -2.95
C PHE A 216 -27.04 -6.23 -3.96
N LEU A 217 -27.86 -5.40 -4.59
CA LEU A 217 -28.83 -5.82 -5.58
C LEU A 217 -28.48 -5.20 -6.94
N ALA A 218 -28.49 -6.02 -7.99
CA ALA A 218 -28.52 -5.56 -9.38
C ALA A 218 -29.77 -6.16 -10.04
N ASP A 219 -30.52 -5.34 -10.76
CA ASP A 219 -31.79 -5.74 -11.42
C ASP A 219 -32.77 -6.48 -10.47
N LYS A 220 -32.87 -6.01 -9.21
CA LYS A 220 -33.67 -6.61 -8.14
C LYS A 220 -33.21 -8.01 -7.67
N GLN A 221 -32.09 -8.52 -8.17
CA GLN A 221 -31.51 -9.77 -7.72
C GLN A 221 -30.40 -9.50 -6.69
N ILE A 222 -30.35 -10.31 -5.63
CA ILE A 222 -29.28 -10.23 -4.64
C ILE A 222 -28.02 -10.84 -5.26
N ILE A 223 -27.04 -9.99 -5.50
CA ILE A 223 -25.74 -10.40 -6.04
C ILE A 223 -24.79 -10.81 -4.90
N HIS A 224 -24.85 -10.08 -3.78
CA HIS A 224 -24.03 -10.38 -2.62
C HIS A 224 -24.73 -9.96 -1.33
N SER A 225 -24.37 -10.60 -0.22
CA SER A 225 -24.94 -10.34 1.10
C SER A 225 -23.87 -10.50 2.17
N GLU A 226 -23.78 -9.56 3.09
CA GLU A 226 -22.83 -9.53 4.18
C GLU A 226 -23.51 -9.25 5.51
N ASP A 227 -23.22 -10.07 6.52
CA ASP A 227 -23.63 -9.83 7.89
C ASP A 227 -22.56 -9.10 8.68
N GLY A 228 -22.96 -8.13 9.50
CA GLY A 228 -21.98 -7.45 10.32
C GLY A 228 -22.48 -6.21 11.03
N GLU A 229 -21.56 -5.47 11.63
CA GLU A 229 -21.83 -4.17 12.24
C GLU A 229 -21.88 -3.08 11.14
N ILE A 230 -22.98 -2.38 11.09
CA ILE A 230 -23.23 -1.21 10.23
C ILE A 230 -23.13 0.02 11.13
N GLN A 231 -22.33 1.01 10.73
CA GLN A 231 -22.20 2.29 11.40
C GLN A 231 -22.81 3.39 10.53
N PHE A 232 -23.74 4.14 11.10
CA PHE A 232 -24.32 5.32 10.46
C PHE A 232 -23.41 6.52 10.60
N THR A 233 -23.19 7.24 9.51
CA THR A 233 -22.50 8.53 9.48
C THR A 233 -23.48 9.64 9.10
N ASP A 234 -23.02 10.88 8.86
CA ASP A 234 -23.90 11.96 8.45
C ASP A 234 -24.65 11.68 7.15
N LYS A 235 -24.01 11.01 6.18
CA LYS A 235 -24.52 10.83 4.80
C LYS A 235 -24.16 9.47 4.21
N SER A 236 -23.67 8.52 4.99
CA SER A 236 -23.25 7.23 4.48
C SER A 236 -23.35 6.13 5.52
N LEU A 237 -23.41 4.90 5.05
CA LEU A 237 -23.23 3.71 5.86
C LEU A 237 -21.76 3.29 5.82
N SER A 238 -21.24 2.84 6.95
CA SER A 238 -19.87 2.40 7.17
C SER A 238 -19.87 1.07 7.93
N GLY A 239 -18.73 0.45 8.13
CA GLY A 239 -18.59 -0.86 8.77
C GLY A 239 -18.02 -1.89 7.81
N ILE A 240 -17.45 -2.98 8.35
CA ILE A 240 -16.73 -3.96 7.54
C ILE A 240 -17.64 -4.60 6.49
N CYS A 241 -18.86 -4.98 6.83
CA CYS A 241 -19.84 -5.54 5.90
C CYS A 241 -20.19 -4.57 4.76
N VAL A 242 -20.31 -3.25 5.06
CA VAL A 242 -20.54 -2.21 4.05
C VAL A 242 -19.30 -2.05 3.15
N PHE A 243 -18.11 -2.07 3.72
CA PHE A 243 -16.86 -2.00 2.96
C PHE A 243 -16.70 -3.19 2.01
N ASN A 244 -17.02 -4.40 2.47
CA ASN A 244 -16.96 -5.61 1.63
C ASN A 244 -17.94 -5.53 0.45
N ILE A 245 -19.11 -4.97 0.66
CA ILE A 245 -20.13 -4.79 -0.39
C ILE A 245 -19.76 -3.67 -1.36
N SER A 246 -19.04 -2.65 -0.92
CA SER A 246 -18.74 -1.46 -1.75
C SER A 246 -17.91 -1.75 -3.02
N ARG A 247 -17.43 -2.97 -3.18
CA ARG A 247 -16.70 -3.41 -4.39
C ARG A 247 -17.60 -3.86 -5.55
N TYR A 248 -18.87 -4.09 -5.30
CA TYR A 248 -19.88 -4.48 -6.29
C TYR A 248 -20.64 -3.25 -6.79
#